data_107366118c9529bd8e6f4e6500542244
#
_entry.id   107366118c9529bd8e6f4e6500542244
#
_cell.length_a   1.000
_cell.length_b   1.000
_cell.length_c   1.000
_cell.angle_alpha   90.00
_cell.angle_beta   90.00
_cell.angle_gamma   90.00
#
_symmetry.space_group_name_H-M   'P 1'
#
loop_
_entity.id
_entity.type
_entity.pdbx_description
1 polymer ?
#
loop_
_entity_poly.entity_id
_entity_poly.type
_entity_poly.pdbx_seq_one_letter_code
_entity_poly.pdbx_strand_id
1 'polypeptide(L)'
;MAALLTAVATASAKDYFVDPADDKAFATVQSAVDAVTSQSEFNRANIFIAPGRYQELVTVDKPYIGFIGTGDSADATTITFSRAFGSGGSGFGQVVEIQDTAVAFMARNLTFENSLPDRDLSPGLAIRSSADGVIFDNVRILGYQDTLYLDERSRQYFRDCFVTGDVDFIFGDATVVFDHCTIESTDAGWITAADTDRTTANGFIFLDCTLVSGRDRNPAVDDNTSAGPHSVYLGRPWLWWEPETMSSVIFIRTKMGPQITTAGWDPWNNPGVPGVNSSVDRDPLTRFSEFGSMDLNGNLLADTNDDGSPNGRVAWIDPMTEEQAANYTLEHIFGPVSFWDATTQPQASGSVYESQGDPWNPIAQLAFLPTEPGTPAQALNISTRLRAQTGDNVIIAGFILVGDNPRQVLLRAIGPSLEQADINDPLQDPVLELHAADGTRIAFNNSWRYSQEAAIIATGIPPTDDREAAILATLAPGSYTAIIRGRRSTSGVAVAEVYDLSESGSGELANISTRGFIDRGEDVMIAGFILAGGSGSSTVLLRGIGPSLTAAGLEQPLADPTLELHDSNGIVIAFNDNWRDTQQAEIEATGLPPVDDHEAAIVAALPPGQYTAVLAGGAGGSGIGLVEVYKVGF
;
A
#
# COMPACT_ATOMS: atom_id res chain seq x y z
N MET A 1 -4.78 -37.56 -1.25
CA MET A 1 -4.86 -36.14 -1.64
C MET A 1 -4.14 -35.89 -2.98
N ALA A 2 -4.44 -36.66 -4.00
CA ALA A 2 -3.78 -36.57 -5.31
C ALA A 2 -4.80 -36.63 -6.44
N ALA A 3 -5.84 -35.83 -6.39
CA ALA A 3 -6.79 -35.69 -7.49
C ALA A 3 -7.53 -34.37 -7.32
N LEU A 4 -6.96 -33.30 -7.84
CA LEU A 4 -7.68 -32.09 -8.31
C LEU A 4 -6.69 -31.08 -8.90
N LEU A 5 -5.97 -31.49 -9.93
CA LEU A 5 -5.28 -30.55 -10.84
C LEU A 5 -5.96 -30.61 -12.20
N THR A 6 -7.24 -30.29 -12.23
CA THR A 6 -7.94 -29.96 -13.47
C THR A 6 -8.19 -28.47 -13.49
N ALA A 7 -7.54 -27.81 -14.45
CA ALA A 7 -7.68 -26.43 -14.90
C ALA A 7 -8.83 -25.63 -14.26
N VAL A 8 -8.50 -24.88 -13.22
CA VAL A 8 -9.32 -23.77 -12.78
C VAL A 8 -8.80 -22.53 -13.51
N ALA A 9 -9.63 -21.93 -14.33
CA ALA A 9 -9.37 -20.61 -14.88
C ALA A 9 -9.36 -19.63 -13.69
N THR A 10 -8.19 -19.25 -13.23
CA THR A 10 -8.01 -18.42 -12.07
C THR A 10 -8.11 -16.95 -12.47
N ALA A 11 -8.87 -16.18 -11.70
CA ALA A 11 -8.78 -14.73 -11.71
C ALA A 11 -7.42 -14.34 -11.10
N SER A 12 -6.39 -14.25 -11.93
CA SER A 12 -5.16 -13.55 -11.61
C SER A 12 -5.42 -12.05 -11.73
N ALA A 13 -4.69 -11.21 -10.97
CA ALA A 13 -4.61 -9.78 -11.24
C ALA A 13 -4.43 -9.62 -12.75
N LYS A 14 -5.39 -8.97 -13.42
CA LYS A 14 -5.34 -8.88 -14.86
C LYS A 14 -4.60 -7.61 -15.24
N ASP A 15 -3.44 -7.79 -15.85
CA ASP A 15 -2.68 -6.71 -16.41
C ASP A 15 -3.29 -6.30 -17.77
N TYR A 16 -3.53 -5.00 -17.91
CA TYR A 16 -4.00 -4.36 -19.12
C TYR A 16 -2.88 -3.47 -19.65
N PHE A 17 -2.67 -3.49 -20.97
CA PHE A 17 -1.58 -2.74 -21.59
C PHE A 17 -2.16 -1.69 -22.52
N VAL A 18 -1.70 -0.44 -22.36
CA VAL A 18 -2.06 0.68 -23.23
C VAL A 18 -0.81 1.09 -24.01
N ASP A 19 -0.80 0.83 -25.30
CA ASP A 19 0.24 1.25 -26.24
C ASP A 19 -0.37 1.41 -27.63
N PRO A 20 -0.56 2.63 -28.14
CA PRO A 20 -1.09 2.85 -29.49
C PRO A 20 -0.23 2.29 -30.63
N ALA A 21 1.03 1.92 -30.35
CA ALA A 21 1.94 1.33 -31.34
C ALA A 21 1.89 -0.21 -31.36
N ASP A 22 1.30 -0.86 -30.36
CA ASP A 22 1.12 -2.31 -30.28
C ASP A 22 -0.34 -2.69 -30.59
N ASP A 23 -0.57 -3.44 -31.65
CA ASP A 23 -1.90 -3.91 -32.08
C ASP A 23 -2.58 -4.90 -31.09
N LYS A 24 -1.83 -5.42 -30.11
CA LYS A 24 -2.33 -6.30 -29.06
C LYS A 24 -2.70 -5.56 -27.76
N ALA A 25 -2.27 -4.30 -27.63
CA ALA A 25 -2.58 -3.45 -26.49
C ALA A 25 -3.82 -2.57 -26.76
N PHE A 26 -4.33 -1.93 -25.74
CA PHE A 26 -5.38 -0.92 -25.88
C PHE A 26 -4.79 0.36 -26.49
N ALA A 27 -5.52 0.98 -27.40
CA ALA A 27 -5.07 2.22 -28.03
C ALA A 27 -5.26 3.45 -27.12
N THR A 28 -6.17 3.38 -26.13
CA THR A 28 -6.51 4.47 -25.21
C THR A 28 -6.61 3.96 -23.77
N VAL A 29 -6.35 4.83 -22.81
CA VAL A 29 -6.49 4.52 -21.39
C VAL A 29 -7.95 4.22 -21.04
N GLN A 30 -8.91 5.01 -21.59
CA GLN A 30 -10.33 4.77 -21.35
C GLN A 30 -10.76 3.38 -21.81
N SER A 31 -10.31 2.93 -22.99
CA SER A 31 -10.67 1.58 -23.47
C SER A 31 -10.13 0.45 -22.60
N ALA A 32 -8.99 0.66 -21.94
CA ALA A 32 -8.48 -0.29 -20.94
C ALA A 32 -9.33 -0.27 -19.67
N VAL A 33 -9.72 0.91 -19.16
CA VAL A 33 -10.65 1.05 -18.02
C VAL A 33 -11.97 0.35 -18.30
N ASP A 34 -12.55 0.56 -19.48
CA ASP A 34 -13.83 -0.04 -19.89
C ASP A 34 -13.76 -1.57 -19.92
N ALA A 35 -12.60 -2.13 -20.28
CA ALA A 35 -12.36 -3.56 -20.39
C ALA A 35 -12.18 -4.27 -19.02
N VAL A 36 -12.00 -3.54 -17.93
CA VAL A 36 -11.88 -4.12 -16.58
C VAL A 36 -13.21 -4.76 -16.17
N THR A 37 -13.19 -6.03 -15.80
CA THR A 37 -14.41 -6.80 -15.49
C THR A 37 -14.40 -7.53 -14.16
N SER A 38 -13.22 -7.73 -13.57
CA SER A 38 -13.09 -8.42 -12.27
C SER A 38 -11.86 -7.90 -11.54
N GLN A 39 -12.06 -7.31 -10.38
CA GLN A 39 -11.02 -6.78 -9.51
C GLN A 39 -11.52 -6.75 -8.07
N SER A 40 -10.58 -6.80 -7.12
CA SER A 40 -10.85 -6.66 -5.69
C SER A 40 -9.69 -5.96 -5.00
N GLU A 41 -9.80 -5.72 -3.70
CA GLU A 41 -8.80 -5.04 -2.90
C GLU A 41 -7.39 -5.64 -3.06
N PHE A 42 -7.29 -6.97 -3.03
CA PHE A 42 -6.02 -7.70 -3.11
C PHE A 42 -5.74 -8.29 -4.51
N ASN A 43 -6.63 -8.06 -5.46
CA ASN A 43 -6.52 -8.51 -6.85
C ASN A 43 -6.91 -7.36 -7.79
N ARG A 44 -6.06 -6.35 -7.86
CA ARG A 44 -6.30 -5.11 -8.58
C ARG A 44 -6.21 -5.31 -10.10
N ALA A 45 -6.90 -4.47 -10.85
CA ALA A 45 -6.69 -4.35 -12.29
C ALA A 45 -5.57 -3.34 -12.55
N ASN A 46 -4.41 -3.81 -13.00
CA ASN A 46 -3.26 -2.96 -13.31
C ASN A 46 -3.29 -2.55 -14.78
N ILE A 47 -3.34 -1.25 -15.06
CA ILE A 47 -3.29 -0.69 -16.41
C ILE A 47 -1.90 -0.08 -16.60
N PHE A 48 -1.04 -0.78 -17.33
CA PHE A 48 0.30 -0.34 -17.70
C PHE A 48 0.23 0.51 -18.95
N ILE A 49 0.70 1.76 -18.85
CA ILE A 49 0.58 2.76 -19.89
C ILE A 49 1.97 3.08 -20.44
N ALA A 50 2.20 2.78 -21.71
CA ALA A 50 3.46 3.03 -22.39
C ALA A 50 3.81 4.53 -22.42
N PRO A 51 5.10 4.89 -22.55
CA PRO A 51 5.50 6.28 -22.73
C PRO A 51 4.80 6.92 -23.93
N GLY A 52 4.22 8.12 -23.72
CA GLY A 52 3.48 8.84 -24.76
C GLY A 52 2.56 9.92 -24.21
N ARG A 53 1.91 10.65 -25.12
CA ARG A 53 0.87 11.64 -24.78
C ARG A 53 -0.49 11.15 -25.26
N TYR A 54 -1.35 10.86 -24.33
CA TYR A 54 -2.71 10.35 -24.53
C TYR A 54 -3.70 11.50 -24.44
N GLN A 55 -4.15 11.99 -25.60
CA GLN A 55 -5.11 13.11 -25.69
C GLN A 55 -6.54 12.58 -25.55
N GLU A 56 -6.98 12.36 -24.34
CA GLU A 56 -8.29 11.80 -24.03
C GLU A 56 -8.84 12.29 -22.69
N LEU A 57 -10.15 12.17 -22.53
CA LEU A 57 -10.82 12.31 -21.24
C LEU A 57 -10.98 10.90 -20.64
N VAL A 58 -10.63 10.75 -19.38
CA VAL A 58 -10.67 9.46 -18.70
C VAL A 58 -11.61 9.53 -17.52
N THR A 59 -12.58 8.61 -17.48
CA THR A 59 -13.46 8.40 -16.32
C THR A 59 -13.18 7.02 -15.72
N VAL A 60 -12.84 7.01 -14.45
CA VAL A 60 -12.66 5.78 -13.66
C VAL A 60 -13.90 5.65 -12.77
N ASP A 61 -14.71 4.63 -13.03
CA ASP A 61 -15.99 4.36 -12.37
C ASP A 61 -16.01 3.00 -11.63
N LYS A 62 -14.85 2.31 -11.58
CA LYS A 62 -14.71 0.98 -10.98
C LYS A 62 -13.64 0.99 -9.90
N PRO A 63 -13.85 0.24 -8.79
CA PRO A 63 -12.90 0.18 -7.69
C PRO A 63 -11.61 -0.59 -8.07
N TYR A 64 -10.56 -0.44 -7.26
CA TYR A 64 -9.33 -1.22 -7.31
C TYR A 64 -8.60 -1.21 -8.66
N ILE A 65 -8.64 -0.11 -9.39
CA ILE A 65 -7.86 0.11 -10.62
C ILE A 65 -6.54 0.77 -10.27
N GLY A 66 -5.44 0.30 -10.88
CA GLY A 66 -4.11 0.92 -10.83
C GLY A 66 -3.67 1.42 -12.19
N PHE A 67 -3.23 2.69 -12.31
CA PHE A 67 -2.55 3.22 -13.49
C PHE A 67 -1.05 3.27 -13.25
N ILE A 68 -0.26 2.67 -14.13
CA ILE A 68 1.19 2.60 -14.01
C ILE A 68 1.83 3.08 -15.31
N GLY A 69 2.52 4.23 -15.28
CA GLY A 69 3.36 4.66 -16.39
C GLY A 69 4.63 3.81 -16.45
N THR A 70 4.90 3.20 -17.61
CA THR A 70 6.05 2.29 -17.77
C THR A 70 7.33 2.99 -18.26
N GLY A 71 7.33 4.33 -18.35
CA GLY A 71 8.52 5.11 -18.69
C GLY A 71 9.49 5.26 -17.50
N ASP A 72 10.72 5.68 -17.81
CA ASP A 72 11.79 5.90 -16.79
C ASP A 72 11.46 7.04 -15.81
N SER A 73 10.46 7.87 -16.10
CA SER A 73 10.03 8.99 -15.26
C SER A 73 8.54 9.31 -15.48
N ALA A 74 7.93 9.98 -14.52
CA ALA A 74 6.51 10.31 -14.55
C ALA A 74 6.09 11.22 -15.72
N ASP A 75 6.99 12.00 -16.29
CA ASP A 75 6.75 12.85 -17.46
C ASP A 75 6.83 12.10 -18.81
N ALA A 76 7.32 10.86 -18.80
CA ALA A 76 7.34 10.03 -20.00
C ALA A 76 5.94 9.59 -20.45
N THR A 77 4.99 9.47 -19.53
CA THR A 77 3.60 9.05 -19.79
C THR A 77 2.64 10.15 -19.36
N THR A 78 1.95 10.78 -20.30
CA THR A 78 1.05 11.91 -20.00
C THR A 78 -0.36 11.66 -20.52
N ILE A 79 -1.36 11.68 -19.63
CA ILE A 79 -2.77 11.75 -19.97
C ILE A 79 -3.16 13.23 -19.96
N THR A 80 -3.63 13.75 -21.10
CA THR A 80 -3.82 15.20 -21.27
C THR A 80 -5.04 15.51 -22.13
N PHE A 81 -5.68 16.63 -21.83
CA PHE A 81 -6.71 17.23 -22.68
C PHE A 81 -6.79 18.74 -22.40
N SER A 82 -7.21 19.52 -23.39
CA SER A 82 -7.49 20.95 -23.17
C SER A 82 -8.98 21.13 -22.90
N ARG A 83 -9.33 21.40 -21.63
CA ARG A 83 -10.74 21.49 -21.22
C ARG A 83 -10.98 22.59 -20.20
N ALA A 84 -11.81 23.56 -20.57
CA ALA A 84 -12.23 24.64 -19.70
C ALA A 84 -13.49 24.28 -18.89
N PHE A 85 -13.70 24.94 -17.76
CA PHE A 85 -14.93 24.88 -16.95
C PHE A 85 -16.16 25.12 -17.83
N GLY A 86 -17.21 24.32 -17.63
CA GLY A 86 -18.47 24.44 -18.39
C GLY A 86 -18.42 23.96 -19.84
N SER A 87 -17.25 23.53 -20.36
CA SER A 87 -17.15 22.95 -21.70
C SER A 87 -17.72 21.54 -21.72
N GLY A 88 -18.63 21.25 -22.67
CA GLY A 88 -19.19 19.91 -22.85
C GLY A 88 -20.40 19.55 -21.98
N GLY A 89 -21.00 20.53 -21.30
CA GLY A 89 -22.32 20.37 -20.65
C GLY A 89 -22.33 19.75 -19.24
N SER A 90 -21.21 19.37 -18.70
CA SER A 90 -21.10 18.88 -17.31
C SER A 90 -19.95 19.56 -16.56
N GLY A 91 -20.28 20.34 -15.59
CA GLY A 91 -19.49 20.74 -14.41
C GLY A 91 -18.11 21.35 -14.65
N PHE A 92 -17.13 20.77 -14.04
CA PHE A 92 -15.85 21.40 -13.70
C PHE A 92 -14.74 21.30 -14.79
N GLY A 93 -14.99 20.63 -15.94
CA GLY A 93 -13.97 20.58 -17.01
C GLY A 93 -12.75 19.72 -16.70
N GLN A 94 -12.91 18.60 -15.97
CA GLN A 94 -11.85 17.67 -15.62
C GLN A 94 -11.33 16.86 -16.82
N VAL A 95 -10.03 16.59 -16.82
CA VAL A 95 -9.40 15.67 -17.78
C VAL A 95 -9.53 14.24 -17.32
N VAL A 96 -9.27 14.00 -16.04
CA VAL A 96 -9.46 12.69 -15.39
C VAL A 96 -10.49 12.85 -14.28
N GLU A 97 -11.50 11.99 -14.29
CA GLU A 97 -12.51 11.89 -13.25
C GLU A 97 -12.42 10.54 -12.56
N ILE A 98 -12.14 10.55 -11.27
CA ILE A 98 -12.13 9.38 -10.38
C ILE A 98 -13.41 9.48 -9.57
N GLN A 99 -14.44 8.72 -9.97
CA GLN A 99 -15.77 8.77 -9.37
C GLN A 99 -15.79 8.13 -7.98
N ASP A 100 -16.78 8.44 -7.17
CA ASP A 100 -17.00 7.89 -5.83
C ASP A 100 -17.01 6.35 -5.78
N THR A 101 -17.44 5.70 -6.87
CA THR A 101 -17.43 4.25 -7.05
C THR A 101 -16.03 3.66 -7.29
N ALA A 102 -15.06 4.51 -7.66
CA ALA A 102 -13.68 4.08 -7.95
C ALA A 102 -12.81 3.96 -6.69
N VAL A 103 -13.38 3.42 -5.60
CA VAL A 103 -12.67 3.29 -4.32
C VAL A 103 -11.33 2.60 -4.48
N ALA A 104 -10.35 3.04 -3.71
CA ALA A 104 -8.99 2.53 -3.71
C ALA A 104 -8.31 2.60 -5.09
N PHE A 105 -8.62 3.62 -5.92
CA PHE A 105 -7.86 3.90 -7.13
C PHE A 105 -6.40 4.24 -6.79
N MET A 106 -5.46 3.81 -7.64
CA MET A 106 -4.04 4.14 -7.49
C MET A 106 -3.44 4.60 -8.81
N ALA A 107 -2.50 5.54 -8.74
CA ALA A 107 -1.71 5.95 -9.91
C ALA A 107 -0.23 6.04 -9.54
N ARG A 108 0.65 5.56 -10.42
CA ARG A 108 2.11 5.60 -10.22
C ARG A 108 2.84 6.00 -11.50
N ASN A 109 3.86 6.86 -11.34
CA ASN A 109 4.86 7.18 -12.35
C ASN A 109 4.27 7.70 -13.67
N LEU A 110 3.30 8.64 -13.63
CA LEU A 110 2.70 9.25 -14.81
C LEU A 110 2.28 10.71 -14.56
N THR A 111 1.88 11.39 -15.62
CA THR A 111 1.43 12.78 -15.59
C THR A 111 -0.04 12.89 -15.99
N PHE A 112 -0.81 13.64 -15.22
CA PHE A 112 -2.13 14.15 -15.59
C PHE A 112 -2.02 15.63 -15.88
N GLU A 113 -2.54 16.08 -17.01
CA GLU A 113 -2.40 17.47 -17.45
C GLU A 113 -3.69 18.02 -18.04
N ASN A 114 -4.14 19.16 -17.55
CA ASN A 114 -5.05 19.99 -18.30
C ASN A 114 -4.22 21.01 -19.11
N SER A 115 -4.17 20.81 -20.43
CA SER A 115 -3.35 21.60 -21.35
C SER A 115 -4.11 22.80 -21.93
N LEU A 116 -4.94 23.50 -21.12
CA LEU A 116 -5.56 24.75 -21.54
C LEU A 116 -4.48 25.70 -22.04
N PRO A 117 -4.72 26.37 -23.20
CA PRO A 117 -3.68 27.22 -23.81
C PRO A 117 -3.53 28.57 -23.10
N ASP A 118 -4.49 28.96 -22.28
CA ASP A 118 -4.52 30.27 -21.64
C ASP A 118 -5.21 30.15 -20.27
N ARG A 119 -4.45 30.42 -19.23
CA ARG A 119 -4.88 30.44 -17.83
C ARG A 119 -5.97 31.45 -17.52
N ASP A 120 -5.95 32.59 -18.27
CA ASP A 120 -6.90 33.69 -18.03
C ASP A 120 -8.28 33.42 -18.65
N LEU A 121 -8.44 32.34 -19.42
CA LEU A 121 -9.69 32.02 -20.10
C LEU A 121 -10.74 31.33 -19.23
N SER A 122 -10.34 30.44 -18.34
CA SER A 122 -11.26 29.70 -17.48
C SER A 122 -10.53 28.72 -16.55
N PRO A 123 -11.07 28.39 -15.38
CA PRO A 123 -10.65 27.24 -14.60
C PRO A 123 -10.67 25.94 -15.41
N GLY A 124 -9.81 24.99 -15.06
CA GLY A 124 -9.81 23.69 -15.72
C GLY A 124 -9.00 22.63 -14.97
N LEU A 125 -9.70 21.57 -14.57
CA LEU A 125 -9.13 20.53 -13.72
C LEU A 125 -8.28 19.55 -14.53
N ALA A 126 -7.09 19.24 -14.04
CA ALA A 126 -6.38 18.04 -14.47
C ALA A 126 -7.06 16.78 -13.87
N ILE A 127 -7.42 16.83 -12.58
CA ILE A 127 -8.08 15.72 -11.90
C ILE A 127 -9.27 16.25 -11.06
N ARG A 128 -10.40 15.52 -11.11
CA ARG A 128 -11.39 15.46 -10.05
C ARG A 128 -11.38 14.08 -9.42
N SER A 129 -11.27 14.00 -8.09
CA SER A 129 -11.24 12.74 -7.36
C SER A 129 -12.23 12.77 -6.21
N SER A 130 -13.26 11.91 -6.30
CA SER A 130 -14.34 11.77 -5.31
C SER A 130 -14.29 10.42 -4.58
N ALA A 131 -13.38 9.51 -4.97
CA ALA A 131 -13.30 8.18 -4.41
C ALA A 131 -12.52 8.13 -3.09
N ASP A 132 -12.92 7.24 -2.19
CA ASP A 132 -12.21 6.98 -0.95
C ASP A 132 -11.02 6.02 -1.15
N GLY A 133 -9.94 6.21 -0.38
CA GLY A 133 -8.75 5.36 -0.41
C GLY A 133 -7.88 5.54 -1.65
N VAL A 134 -7.86 6.73 -2.25
CA VAL A 134 -7.07 7.01 -3.48
C VAL A 134 -5.61 7.30 -3.17
N ILE A 135 -4.70 6.74 -3.96
CA ILE A 135 -3.25 6.92 -3.81
C ILE A 135 -2.61 7.41 -5.11
N PHE A 136 -1.80 8.46 -5.00
CA PHE A 136 -0.91 8.93 -6.06
C PHE A 136 0.54 8.82 -5.58
N ASP A 137 1.37 8.08 -6.33
CA ASP A 137 2.76 7.79 -5.99
C ASP A 137 3.68 8.17 -7.15
N ASN A 138 4.55 9.16 -6.97
CA ASN A 138 5.40 9.72 -8.03
C ASN A 138 4.57 10.16 -9.25
N VAL A 139 3.50 10.93 -9.04
CA VAL A 139 2.60 11.43 -10.07
C VAL A 139 2.79 12.93 -10.25
N ARG A 140 2.70 13.40 -11.49
CA ARG A 140 2.70 14.83 -11.83
C ARG A 140 1.30 15.27 -12.21
N ILE A 141 0.83 16.36 -11.62
CA ILE A 141 -0.50 16.93 -11.86
C ILE A 141 -0.31 18.38 -12.30
N LEU A 142 -0.60 18.64 -13.57
CA LEU A 142 -0.26 19.91 -14.22
C LEU A 142 -1.51 20.65 -14.68
N GLY A 143 -1.62 21.90 -14.28
CA GLY A 143 -2.70 22.80 -14.67
C GLY A 143 -2.40 24.24 -14.22
N TYR A 144 -3.45 25.06 -14.21
CA TYR A 144 -3.42 26.46 -13.79
C TYR A 144 -4.43 26.68 -12.65
N GLN A 145 -5.48 27.49 -12.87
CA GLN A 145 -6.55 27.66 -11.90
C GLN A 145 -7.35 26.37 -11.75
N ASP A 146 -7.66 25.98 -10.51
CA ASP A 146 -8.48 24.83 -10.15
C ASP A 146 -7.91 23.47 -10.64
N THR A 147 -6.60 23.25 -10.57
CA THR A 147 -5.93 22.06 -11.15
C THR A 147 -6.43 20.74 -10.55
N LEU A 148 -6.62 20.68 -9.23
CA LEU A 148 -6.87 19.44 -8.48
C LEU A 148 -8.05 19.60 -7.53
N TYR A 149 -9.17 18.96 -7.86
CA TYR A 149 -10.39 18.93 -7.05
C TYR A 149 -10.54 17.62 -6.29
N LEU A 150 -10.50 17.67 -4.96
CA LEU A 150 -10.51 16.55 -4.03
C LEU A 150 -11.78 16.61 -3.18
N ASP A 151 -12.73 15.71 -3.44
CA ASP A 151 -14.16 15.87 -3.16
C ASP A 151 -14.76 14.73 -2.31
N GLU A 152 -16.01 14.86 -1.90
CA GLU A 152 -16.84 13.84 -1.23
C GLU A 152 -16.28 13.36 0.12
N ARG A 153 -15.57 14.22 0.87
CA ARG A 153 -14.97 13.89 2.17
C ARG A 153 -14.10 12.62 2.14
N SER A 154 -13.61 12.27 0.94
CA SER A 154 -12.83 11.07 0.68
C SER A 154 -11.43 11.14 1.32
N ARG A 155 -10.80 9.97 1.56
CA ARG A 155 -9.41 9.89 2.04
C ARG A 155 -8.48 9.71 0.87
N GLN A 156 -7.46 10.56 0.75
CA GLN A 156 -6.55 10.53 -0.39
C GLN A 156 -5.10 10.76 0.07
N TYR A 157 -4.15 10.08 -0.55
CA TYR A 157 -2.74 10.13 -0.21
C TYR A 157 -1.86 10.38 -1.44
N PHE A 158 -1.03 11.41 -1.38
CA PHE A 158 -0.09 11.79 -2.42
C PHE A 158 1.33 11.64 -1.88
N ARG A 159 2.16 10.79 -2.49
CA ARG A 159 3.54 10.57 -2.11
C ARG A 159 4.49 10.91 -3.25
N ASP A 160 5.54 11.70 -2.95
CA ASP A 160 6.57 12.10 -3.92
C ASP A 160 5.97 12.73 -5.20
N CYS A 161 4.80 13.36 -5.09
CA CYS A 161 4.09 13.94 -6.22
C CYS A 161 4.54 15.36 -6.53
N PHE A 162 4.25 15.80 -7.76
CA PHE A 162 4.51 17.14 -8.24
C PHE A 162 3.21 17.78 -8.72
N VAL A 163 2.77 18.88 -8.10
CA VAL A 163 1.51 19.54 -8.43
C VAL A 163 1.80 20.99 -8.83
N THR A 164 1.22 21.46 -9.94
CA THR A 164 1.35 22.86 -10.39
C THR A 164 0.01 23.55 -10.54
N GLY A 165 0.01 24.85 -10.33
CA GLY A 165 -1.11 25.75 -10.57
C GLY A 165 -0.82 27.18 -10.17
N ASP A 166 -1.85 28.03 -10.19
CA ASP A 166 -1.75 29.44 -9.80
C ASP A 166 -2.84 29.85 -8.82
N VAL A 167 -4.12 29.69 -9.15
CA VAL A 167 -5.26 30.13 -8.31
C VAL A 167 -6.05 28.93 -7.82
N ASP A 168 -6.17 28.77 -6.49
CA ASP A 168 -6.98 27.74 -5.84
C ASP A 168 -6.73 26.32 -6.39
N PHE A 169 -5.47 26.04 -6.76
CA PHE A 169 -5.19 24.90 -7.60
C PHE A 169 -5.21 23.54 -6.87
N ILE A 170 -5.38 23.53 -5.53
CA ILE A 170 -5.72 22.37 -4.72
C ILE A 170 -6.94 22.73 -3.88
N PHE A 171 -8.10 22.14 -4.17
CA PHE A 171 -9.34 22.54 -3.51
C PHE A 171 -10.30 21.38 -3.27
N GLY A 172 -11.32 21.59 -2.41
CA GLY A 172 -12.33 20.60 -2.05
C GLY A 172 -12.42 20.31 -0.56
N ASP A 173 -13.17 19.24 -0.21
CA ASP A 173 -13.54 18.89 1.16
C ASP A 173 -12.95 17.56 1.68
N ALA A 174 -12.10 16.90 0.87
CA ALA A 174 -11.47 15.63 1.21
C ALA A 174 -10.46 15.73 2.37
N THR A 175 -10.21 14.62 3.05
CA THR A 175 -9.05 14.43 3.93
C THR A 175 -7.86 13.96 3.10
N VAL A 176 -6.85 14.82 2.95
CA VAL A 176 -5.73 14.57 2.04
C VAL A 176 -4.39 14.75 2.73
N VAL A 177 -3.48 13.80 2.52
CA VAL A 177 -2.08 13.96 2.91
C VAL A 177 -1.21 14.07 1.67
N PHE A 178 -0.48 15.18 1.57
CA PHE A 178 0.64 15.36 0.65
C PHE A 178 1.93 15.07 1.42
N ASP A 179 2.63 14.01 1.05
CA ASP A 179 3.82 13.51 1.73
C ASP A 179 5.04 13.62 0.81
N HIS A 180 6.06 14.40 1.20
CA HIS A 180 7.27 14.67 0.40
C HIS A 180 6.98 15.24 -1.01
N CYS A 181 5.84 15.92 -1.19
CA CYS A 181 5.44 16.46 -2.49
C CYS A 181 6.13 17.80 -2.79
N THR A 182 6.29 18.07 -4.09
CA THR A 182 6.67 19.38 -4.59
C THR A 182 5.46 20.11 -5.15
N ILE A 183 5.15 21.28 -4.63
CA ILE A 183 4.02 22.12 -5.03
C ILE A 183 4.58 23.37 -5.69
N GLU A 184 4.29 23.56 -6.97
CA GLU A 184 4.84 24.65 -7.78
C GLU A 184 3.75 25.66 -8.13
N SER A 185 3.96 26.91 -7.73
CA SER A 185 3.10 28.02 -8.14
C SER A 185 3.67 28.68 -9.39
N THR A 186 2.87 28.74 -10.45
CA THR A 186 3.29 29.29 -11.76
C THR A 186 3.02 30.78 -11.87
N ASP A 187 2.13 31.33 -11.05
CA ASP A 187 1.87 32.77 -10.92
C ASP A 187 1.41 33.14 -9.50
N ALA A 188 1.07 34.40 -9.29
CA ALA A 188 0.45 34.91 -8.07
C ALA A 188 -0.92 34.26 -7.85
N GLY A 189 -1.22 33.89 -6.60
CA GLY A 189 -2.51 33.25 -6.27
C GLY A 189 -2.53 32.53 -4.94
N TRP A 190 -3.29 31.45 -4.89
CA TRP A 190 -3.49 30.65 -3.68
C TRP A 190 -3.23 29.19 -3.98
N ILE A 191 -2.43 28.52 -3.13
CA ILE A 191 -2.15 27.09 -3.27
C ILE A 191 -3.41 26.29 -2.97
N THR A 192 -4.09 26.62 -1.86
CA THR A 192 -5.25 25.85 -1.42
C THR A 192 -6.51 26.69 -1.28
N ALA A 193 -7.66 26.06 -1.57
CA ALA A 193 -8.99 26.56 -1.27
C ALA A 193 -9.83 25.42 -0.66
N ALA A 194 -9.59 25.09 0.61
CA ALA A 194 -10.26 24.01 1.28
C ALA A 194 -11.70 24.37 1.68
N ASP A 195 -12.61 23.39 1.54
CA ASP A 195 -14.02 23.46 1.92
C ASP A 195 -14.37 22.37 2.94
N THR A 196 -13.47 22.06 3.84
CA THR A 196 -13.60 20.97 4.79
C THR A 196 -14.86 21.12 5.63
N ASP A 197 -15.66 20.07 5.70
CA ASP A 197 -16.85 20.04 6.58
C ASP A 197 -16.42 20.11 8.06
N ARG A 198 -17.24 20.77 8.89
CA ARG A 198 -16.96 20.91 10.33
C ARG A 198 -16.94 19.61 11.11
N THR A 199 -17.60 18.56 10.59
CA THR A 199 -17.63 17.23 11.18
C THR A 199 -16.46 16.36 10.76
N THR A 200 -15.69 16.80 9.73
CA THR A 200 -14.48 16.13 9.25
C THR A 200 -13.26 16.61 10.06
N ALA A 201 -12.53 15.70 10.68
CA ALA A 201 -11.40 16.02 11.56
C ALA A 201 -10.26 16.72 10.84
N ASN A 202 -9.93 16.30 9.62
CA ASN A 202 -8.80 16.79 8.84
C ASN A 202 -9.24 17.20 7.43
N GLY A 203 -8.63 18.25 6.89
CA GLY A 203 -8.68 18.63 5.48
C GLY A 203 -7.37 18.30 4.78
N PHE A 204 -6.69 19.32 4.25
CA PHE A 204 -5.42 19.15 3.53
C PHE A 204 -4.23 19.24 4.49
N ILE A 205 -3.36 18.24 4.45
CA ILE A 205 -2.18 18.13 5.31
C ILE A 205 -0.95 17.95 4.42
N PHE A 206 0.03 18.85 4.56
CA PHE A 206 1.30 18.81 3.83
C PHE A 206 2.41 18.41 4.79
N LEU A 207 2.97 17.22 4.62
CA LEU A 207 4.06 16.68 5.44
C LEU A 207 5.36 16.71 4.63
N ASP A 208 6.39 17.36 5.18
CA ASP A 208 7.75 17.41 4.61
C ASP A 208 7.79 17.85 3.12
N CYS A 209 6.82 18.65 2.70
CA CYS A 209 6.67 19.13 1.32
C CYS A 209 7.63 20.28 0.99
N THR A 210 7.73 20.60 -0.31
CA THR A 210 8.50 21.75 -0.80
C THR A 210 7.63 22.62 -1.71
N LEU A 211 7.46 23.91 -1.35
CA LEU A 211 6.73 24.90 -2.13
C LEU A 211 7.72 25.73 -2.96
N VAL A 212 7.58 25.72 -4.27
CA VAL A 212 8.50 26.40 -5.19
C VAL A 212 7.77 27.35 -6.15
N SER A 213 8.48 28.32 -6.69
CA SER A 213 8.02 29.12 -7.81
C SER A 213 8.47 28.46 -9.11
N GLY A 214 7.55 28.24 -10.03
CA GLY A 214 7.82 27.71 -11.35
C GLY A 214 7.51 28.69 -12.46
N ARG A 215 7.79 28.29 -13.69
CA ARG A 215 7.43 29.05 -14.88
C ARG A 215 6.13 28.53 -15.45
N ASP A 216 5.38 29.43 -16.09
CA ASP A 216 4.34 29.03 -17.01
C ASP A 216 4.91 28.04 -18.05
N ARG A 217 4.27 26.89 -18.20
CA ARG A 217 4.70 25.81 -19.09
C ARG A 217 4.03 25.84 -20.45
N ASN A 218 3.16 26.83 -20.70
CA ASN A 218 2.49 26.97 -21.96
C ASN A 218 3.40 27.62 -23.00
N PRO A 219 3.91 26.87 -24.01
CA PRO A 219 4.78 27.44 -25.05
C PRO A 219 4.04 28.40 -26.00
N ALA A 220 2.71 28.45 -25.95
CA ALA A 220 1.91 29.33 -26.81
C ALA A 220 1.72 30.73 -26.19
N VAL A 221 1.92 30.85 -24.88
CA VAL A 221 1.84 32.10 -24.12
C VAL A 221 3.13 32.23 -23.31
N ASP A 222 4.26 32.37 -24.01
CA ASP A 222 5.56 32.62 -23.39
C ASP A 222 5.60 34.09 -22.89
N ASP A 223 4.80 34.38 -21.87
CA ASP A 223 4.89 35.66 -21.15
C ASP A 223 6.02 35.64 -20.12
N ASN A 224 6.70 34.47 -19.99
CA ASN A 224 7.84 34.30 -19.08
C ASN A 224 7.51 34.66 -17.61
N THR A 225 6.21 34.56 -17.24
CA THR A 225 5.77 34.84 -15.87
C THR A 225 6.15 33.66 -14.97
N SER A 226 6.45 33.97 -13.75
CA SER A 226 6.62 33.06 -12.64
C SER A 226 6.06 33.72 -11.40
N ALA A 227 5.61 32.96 -10.42
CA ALA A 227 5.21 33.51 -9.14
C ALA A 227 6.37 34.36 -8.56
N GLY A 228 6.16 35.67 -8.48
CA GLY A 228 7.13 36.59 -7.95
C GLY A 228 7.30 36.46 -6.43
N PRO A 229 8.32 37.08 -5.84
CA PRO A 229 8.47 37.10 -4.39
C PRO A 229 7.22 37.67 -3.69
N HIS A 230 6.76 37.00 -2.64
CA HIS A 230 5.61 37.39 -1.82
C HIS A 230 4.30 37.59 -2.59
N SER A 231 4.05 36.78 -3.60
CA SER A 231 2.85 36.85 -4.44
C SER A 231 1.86 35.69 -4.25
N VAL A 232 2.26 34.65 -3.51
CA VAL A 232 1.48 33.43 -3.34
C VAL A 232 1.08 33.24 -1.88
N TYR A 233 -0.19 32.97 -1.64
CA TYR A 233 -0.71 32.57 -0.34
C TYR A 233 -0.72 31.05 -0.19
N LEU A 234 -0.54 30.55 1.02
CA LEU A 234 -0.68 29.12 1.36
C LEU A 234 -2.11 28.62 1.12
N GLY A 235 -3.07 29.50 1.36
CA GLY A 235 -4.47 29.22 1.06
C GLY A 235 -5.42 30.27 1.54
N ARG A 236 -6.68 30.05 1.18
CA ARG A 236 -7.84 30.79 1.64
C ARG A 236 -8.99 29.82 1.90
N PRO A 237 -9.96 30.13 2.84
CA PRO A 237 -11.10 29.26 3.08
C PRO A 237 -12.09 29.36 1.91
N TRP A 238 -12.52 28.24 1.37
CA TRP A 238 -13.58 28.21 0.36
C TRP A 238 -14.95 28.03 1.05
N LEU A 239 -15.66 29.11 1.32
CA LEU A 239 -16.91 29.14 2.07
C LEU A 239 -18.10 29.23 1.10
N TRP A 240 -18.24 28.25 0.22
CA TRP A 240 -19.21 28.36 -0.88
C TRP A 240 -20.68 28.19 -0.45
N TRP A 241 -20.97 27.33 0.52
CA TRP A 241 -22.35 26.91 0.69
C TRP A 241 -22.94 27.01 2.09
N GLU A 242 -22.15 26.99 3.17
CA GLU A 242 -22.79 26.60 4.43
C GLU A 242 -22.14 27.22 5.69
N PRO A 243 -22.96 27.47 6.72
CA PRO A 243 -22.48 27.69 8.08
C PRO A 243 -21.81 26.43 8.68
N GLU A 244 -21.68 25.35 7.91
CA GLU A 244 -21.17 24.05 8.31
C GLU A 244 -19.72 23.79 7.85
N THR A 245 -19.18 24.60 6.96
CA THR A 245 -17.77 24.53 6.52
C THR A 245 -16.83 25.03 7.61
N MET A 246 -15.72 24.30 7.79
CA MET A 246 -14.60 24.67 8.65
C MET A 246 -13.29 24.30 7.94
N SER A 247 -12.87 25.13 6.99
CA SER A 247 -11.69 24.89 6.15
C SER A 247 -10.47 24.53 6.99
N SER A 248 -9.83 23.40 6.65
CA SER A 248 -8.67 22.87 7.37
C SER A 248 -7.50 22.65 6.42
N VAL A 249 -6.40 23.36 6.66
CA VAL A 249 -5.15 23.20 5.91
C VAL A 249 -3.97 23.31 6.86
N ILE A 250 -3.07 22.34 6.80
CA ILE A 250 -1.96 22.21 7.74
C ILE A 250 -0.66 21.95 6.99
N PHE A 251 0.38 22.74 7.28
CA PHE A 251 1.73 22.54 6.76
C PHE A 251 2.68 22.15 7.90
N ILE A 252 3.31 20.98 7.81
CA ILE A 252 4.26 20.48 8.81
C ILE A 252 5.60 20.23 8.15
N ARG A 253 6.68 20.85 8.69
CA ARG A 253 8.06 20.75 8.23
C ARG A 253 8.22 21.05 6.73
N THR A 254 7.40 21.98 6.22
CA THR A 254 7.37 22.32 4.79
C THR A 254 8.43 23.37 4.46
N LYS A 255 9.18 23.13 3.38
CA LYS A 255 10.11 24.11 2.81
C LYS A 255 9.36 25.07 1.91
N MET A 256 9.55 26.36 2.09
CA MET A 256 8.82 27.42 1.40
C MET A 256 9.77 28.36 0.65
N GLY A 257 9.54 28.52 -0.64
CA GLY A 257 10.28 29.46 -1.47
C GLY A 257 9.86 30.92 -1.24
N PRO A 258 10.62 31.86 -1.81
CA PRO A 258 10.41 33.31 -1.59
C PRO A 258 9.09 33.84 -2.20
N GLN A 259 8.38 33.04 -3.02
CA GLN A 259 7.07 33.42 -3.56
C GLN A 259 5.99 33.47 -2.48
N ILE A 260 6.13 32.75 -1.38
CA ILE A 260 5.13 32.74 -0.32
C ILE A 260 5.06 34.10 0.36
N THR A 261 3.84 34.65 0.50
CA THR A 261 3.60 35.94 1.16
C THR A 261 4.01 35.87 2.63
N THR A 262 4.39 37.01 3.19
CA THR A 262 4.67 37.11 4.63
C THR A 262 3.44 36.82 5.46
N ALA A 263 2.26 37.25 4.99
CA ALA A 263 0.96 36.96 5.62
C ALA A 263 0.61 35.46 5.67
N GLY A 264 1.14 34.67 4.72
CA GLY A 264 0.91 33.23 4.59
C GLY A 264 -0.48 32.89 4.08
N TRP A 265 -1.50 33.44 4.67
CA TRP A 265 -2.91 33.11 4.44
C TRP A 265 -3.73 34.34 4.06
N ASP A 266 -4.80 34.13 3.29
CA ASP A 266 -5.69 35.21 2.85
C ASP A 266 -7.13 34.89 3.27
N PRO A 267 -7.90 35.86 3.82
CA PRO A 267 -9.30 35.67 4.09
C PRO A 267 -10.11 35.62 2.79
N TRP A 268 -11.13 34.78 2.72
CA TRP A 268 -12.02 34.74 1.57
C TRP A 268 -12.83 36.03 1.46
N ASN A 269 -12.46 36.90 0.53
CA ASN A 269 -13.15 38.14 0.23
C ASN A 269 -14.07 38.00 -0.97
N ASN A 270 -15.24 37.35 -0.81
CA ASN A 270 -16.24 37.31 -1.86
C ASN A 270 -17.41 38.28 -1.54
N PRO A 271 -17.42 39.49 -2.09
CA PRO A 271 -18.47 40.50 -1.78
C PRO A 271 -19.86 40.12 -2.27
N GLY A 272 -20.03 39.03 -2.98
CA GLY A 272 -21.31 38.53 -3.50
C GLY A 272 -21.98 37.48 -2.63
N VAL A 273 -21.33 36.96 -1.60
CA VAL A 273 -21.86 35.91 -0.72
C VAL A 273 -22.45 36.55 0.55
N PRO A 274 -23.78 36.47 0.80
CA PRO A 274 -24.38 37.00 2.02
C PRO A 274 -23.82 36.30 3.27
N GLY A 275 -23.22 37.08 4.19
CA GLY A 275 -22.68 36.59 5.46
C GLY A 275 -21.18 36.55 5.54
N VAL A 276 -20.46 36.65 4.44
CA VAL A 276 -19.00 36.83 4.41
C VAL A 276 -18.68 38.31 4.56
N ASN A 277 -18.17 38.69 5.72
CA ASN A 277 -17.84 40.08 6.02
C ASN A 277 -16.32 40.28 5.78
N SER A 278 -15.99 41.08 4.76
CA SER A 278 -14.61 41.39 4.34
C SER A 278 -13.74 42.14 5.38
N SER A 279 -14.23 42.31 6.60
CA SER A 279 -13.57 43.04 7.69
C SER A 279 -13.27 42.20 8.93
N VAL A 280 -13.38 40.86 8.86
CA VAL A 280 -13.12 40.02 10.03
C VAL A 280 -11.67 39.55 10.00
N ASP A 281 -10.88 39.98 10.98
CA ASP A 281 -9.49 39.60 11.17
C ASP A 281 -9.30 38.08 11.47
N ARG A 282 -10.37 37.35 11.64
CA ARG A 282 -10.41 35.90 11.85
C ARG A 282 -11.73 35.36 11.30
N ASP A 283 -11.62 34.38 10.42
CA ASP A 283 -12.75 33.50 10.17
C ASP A 283 -12.83 32.47 11.31
N PRO A 284 -13.87 32.50 12.17
CA PRO A 284 -14.00 31.53 13.26
C PRO A 284 -14.22 30.08 12.77
N LEU A 285 -14.30 29.88 11.46
CA LEU A 285 -14.59 28.62 10.79
C LEU A 285 -13.34 28.03 10.07
N THR A 286 -12.12 28.51 10.38
CA THR A 286 -10.89 27.97 9.80
C THR A 286 -10.03 27.26 10.83
N ARG A 287 -9.36 26.19 10.37
CA ARG A 287 -8.32 25.43 11.09
C ARG A 287 -7.05 25.43 10.25
N PHE A 288 -6.46 26.60 10.07
CA PHE A 288 -5.21 26.79 9.33
C PHE A 288 -4.03 26.81 10.29
N SER A 289 -3.02 25.97 10.01
CA SER A 289 -1.91 25.76 10.94
C SER A 289 -0.60 25.53 10.21
N GLU A 290 0.51 25.90 10.85
CA GLU A 290 1.88 25.65 10.40
C GLU A 290 2.74 25.18 11.57
N PHE A 291 3.66 24.23 11.29
CA PHE A 291 4.70 23.81 12.24
C PHE A 291 6.01 23.52 11.53
N GLY A 292 7.10 24.09 12.02
CA GLY A 292 8.44 23.81 11.49
C GLY A 292 8.64 24.25 10.04
N SER A 293 7.95 25.29 9.60
CA SER A 293 8.12 25.87 8.25
C SER A 293 9.56 26.38 8.06
N MET A 294 10.16 26.06 6.91
CA MET A 294 11.56 26.33 6.60
C MET A 294 11.72 27.10 5.29
N ASP A 295 12.88 27.76 5.10
CA ASP A 295 13.32 28.21 3.78
C ASP A 295 13.76 27.00 2.91
N LEU A 296 14.04 27.22 1.63
CA LEU A 296 14.49 26.15 0.72
C LEU A 296 15.85 25.54 1.09
N ASN A 297 16.63 26.20 1.96
CA ASN A 297 17.90 25.68 2.48
C ASN A 297 17.71 24.83 3.76
N GLY A 298 16.49 24.75 4.27
CA GLY A 298 16.14 23.99 5.48
C GLY A 298 16.35 24.77 6.78
N ASN A 299 16.52 26.09 6.73
CA ASN A 299 16.56 26.92 7.93
C ASN A 299 15.11 27.23 8.36
N LEU A 300 14.81 27.08 9.64
CA LEU A 300 13.50 27.47 10.17
C LEU A 300 13.22 28.93 9.85
N LEU A 301 12.02 29.21 9.37
CA LEU A 301 11.55 30.59 9.22
C LEU A 301 11.51 31.20 10.62
N ALA A 302 12.07 32.41 10.74
CA ALA A 302 12.25 33.06 12.02
C ALA A 302 10.90 33.22 12.73
N ASP A 303 10.78 32.55 13.87
CA ASP A 303 9.71 32.80 14.83
C ASP A 303 10.00 34.12 15.53
N THR A 304 9.20 35.14 15.28
CA THR A 304 9.25 36.40 16.02
C THR A 304 7.90 36.70 16.67
N ASN A 305 6.92 35.82 16.51
CA ASN A 305 5.69 35.85 17.27
C ASN A 305 5.86 34.94 18.49
N ASP A 306 5.48 35.40 19.68
CA ASP A 306 5.55 34.60 20.93
C ASP A 306 4.65 33.34 20.91
N ASP A 307 3.99 33.05 19.79
CA ASP A 307 3.03 31.97 19.59
C ASP A 307 3.56 30.78 18.73
N GLY A 308 4.83 30.84 18.29
CA GLY A 308 5.45 29.79 17.46
C GLY A 308 5.14 29.89 15.96
N SER A 309 4.36 30.88 15.52
CA SER A 309 4.11 31.11 14.08
C SER A 309 5.25 31.89 13.42
N PRO A 310 5.54 31.64 12.13
CA PRO A 310 6.52 32.41 11.37
C PRO A 310 6.20 33.92 11.38
N ASN A 311 7.23 34.73 11.46
CA ASN A 311 7.10 36.18 11.53
C ASN A 311 6.27 36.75 10.38
N GLY A 312 5.27 37.56 10.76
CA GLY A 312 4.40 38.27 9.82
C GLY A 312 3.21 37.49 9.31
N ARG A 313 2.99 36.24 9.76
CA ARG A 313 1.74 35.50 9.49
C ARG A 313 0.54 36.26 10.07
N VAL A 314 -0.61 36.05 9.44
CA VAL A 314 -1.87 36.59 9.96
C VAL A 314 -2.15 36.06 11.37
N ALA A 315 -2.70 36.90 12.24
CA ALA A 315 -2.90 36.57 13.66
C ALA A 315 -4.04 35.56 13.93
N TRP A 316 -4.76 35.13 12.90
CA TRP A 316 -5.92 34.24 13.04
C TRP A 316 -5.66 32.77 12.68
N ILE A 317 -4.39 32.39 12.40
CA ILE A 317 -4.03 30.98 12.27
C ILE A 317 -3.97 30.33 13.66
N ASP A 318 -4.15 29.02 13.70
CA ASP A 318 -4.01 28.23 14.92
C ASP A 318 -2.54 27.78 15.06
N PRO A 319 -1.78 28.29 16.04
CA PRO A 319 -0.40 27.86 16.24
C PRO A 319 -0.36 26.39 16.69
N MET A 320 0.62 25.64 16.20
CA MET A 320 0.78 24.22 16.49
C MET A 320 2.03 23.97 17.32
N THR A 321 1.91 23.22 18.40
CA THR A 321 3.05 22.78 19.22
C THR A 321 3.72 21.55 18.57
N GLU A 322 4.97 21.26 19.01
CA GLU A 322 5.70 20.06 18.60
C GLU A 322 4.93 18.76 18.95
N GLU A 323 4.30 18.72 20.13
CA GLU A 323 3.49 17.57 20.55
C GLU A 323 2.26 17.37 19.65
N GLN A 324 1.59 18.46 19.27
CA GLN A 324 0.48 18.40 18.31
C GLN A 324 0.96 17.96 16.91
N ALA A 325 2.06 18.51 16.42
CA ALA A 325 2.62 18.14 15.12
C ALA A 325 3.06 16.66 15.07
N ALA A 326 3.57 16.11 16.17
CA ALA A 326 3.95 14.71 16.27
C ALA A 326 2.76 13.73 16.15
N ASN A 327 1.54 14.19 16.40
CA ASN A 327 0.33 13.38 16.25
C ASN A 327 -0.16 13.27 14.79
N TYR A 328 0.37 14.08 13.85
CA TYR A 328 0.02 13.98 12.43
C TYR A 328 0.78 12.84 11.75
N THR A 329 0.50 11.62 12.17
CA THR A 329 0.93 10.38 11.52
C THR A 329 -0.18 9.86 10.62
N LEU A 330 0.15 9.05 9.61
CA LEU A 330 -0.86 8.46 8.72
C LEU A 330 -1.89 7.62 9.49
N GLU A 331 -1.45 6.92 10.54
CA GLU A 331 -2.33 6.14 11.43
C GLU A 331 -3.36 7.03 12.16
N HIS A 332 -2.95 8.21 12.64
CA HIS A 332 -3.87 9.14 13.29
C HIS A 332 -4.76 9.88 12.29
N ILE A 333 -4.22 10.29 11.14
CA ILE A 333 -4.97 11.05 10.14
C ILE A 333 -6.06 10.19 9.50
N PHE A 334 -5.72 8.94 9.14
CA PHE A 334 -6.62 8.02 8.47
C PHE A 334 -7.20 6.93 9.39
N GLY A 335 -6.97 7.06 10.69
CA GLY A 335 -7.54 6.20 11.72
C GLY A 335 -8.99 6.56 12.05
N PRO A 336 -9.64 5.75 12.91
CA PRO A 336 -10.95 6.10 13.42
C PRO A 336 -10.87 7.38 14.27
N VAL A 337 -11.89 8.22 14.16
CA VAL A 337 -11.97 9.55 14.82
C VAL A 337 -11.80 9.49 16.37
N SER A 338 -11.96 8.31 16.97
CA SER A 338 -11.73 8.10 18.41
C SER A 338 -10.29 8.36 18.87
N PHE A 339 -9.30 8.41 17.94
CA PHE A 339 -7.92 8.79 18.27
C PHE A 339 -7.72 10.30 18.40
N TRP A 340 -8.63 11.11 17.86
CA TRP A 340 -8.58 12.55 18.00
C TRP A 340 -9.29 12.96 19.29
N ASP A 341 -8.52 13.07 20.37
CA ASP A 341 -9.03 13.64 21.60
C ASP A 341 -9.40 15.12 21.34
N ALA A 342 -10.64 15.45 21.65
CA ALA A 342 -11.20 16.80 21.57
C ALA A 342 -10.37 17.88 22.27
N THR A 343 -9.37 17.49 23.07
CA THR A 343 -8.46 18.42 23.78
C THR A 343 -7.26 18.85 22.96
N THR A 344 -6.96 18.19 21.82
CA THR A 344 -5.73 18.43 21.03
C THR A 344 -5.97 19.19 19.74
N GLN A 345 -7.23 19.34 19.30
CA GLN A 345 -7.60 20.12 18.12
C GLN A 345 -8.49 21.30 18.53
N PRO A 346 -8.33 22.49 17.91
CA PRO A 346 -9.25 23.58 18.12
C PRO A 346 -10.62 23.19 17.56
N GLN A 347 -11.50 22.73 18.44
CA GLN A 347 -12.88 22.45 18.07
C GLN A 347 -13.71 23.72 18.08
N ALA A 348 -14.56 23.91 17.06
CA ALA A 348 -15.73 24.74 17.25
C ALA A 348 -16.54 24.15 18.40
N SER A 349 -16.89 24.96 19.39
CA SER A 349 -17.64 24.52 20.58
C SER A 349 -18.86 23.68 20.18
N GLY A 350 -18.87 22.41 20.51
CA GLY A 350 -19.97 21.49 20.28
C GLY A 350 -19.87 20.60 19.03
N SER A 351 -18.77 20.62 18.27
CA SER A 351 -18.57 19.73 17.13
C SER A 351 -18.14 18.34 17.59
N VAL A 352 -18.74 17.31 17.06
CA VAL A 352 -18.32 15.91 17.17
C VAL A 352 -17.90 15.47 15.79
N TYR A 353 -16.64 15.06 15.63
CA TYR A 353 -16.16 14.55 14.35
C TYR A 353 -16.81 13.21 14.02
N GLU A 354 -17.22 13.06 12.76
CA GLU A 354 -17.75 11.81 12.25
C GLU A 354 -16.61 10.83 11.95
N SER A 355 -16.90 9.53 12.04
CA SER A 355 -15.97 8.48 11.63
C SER A 355 -15.80 8.52 10.11
N GLN A 356 -14.57 8.49 9.64
CA GLN A 356 -14.23 8.39 8.21
C GLN A 356 -14.21 6.93 7.70
N GLY A 357 -14.80 6.00 8.43
CA GLY A 357 -14.79 4.58 8.10
C GLY A 357 -13.70 3.78 8.83
N ASP A 358 -13.37 2.62 8.29
CA ASP A 358 -12.33 1.76 8.85
C ASP A 358 -10.94 2.39 8.72
N PRO A 359 -10.00 2.06 9.62
CA PRO A 359 -8.61 2.52 9.51
C PRO A 359 -8.02 2.20 8.14
N TRP A 360 -7.37 3.17 7.52
CA TRP A 360 -6.76 3.02 6.21
C TRP A 360 -5.25 3.29 6.26
N ASN A 361 -4.46 2.35 5.73
CA ASN A 361 -3.01 2.47 5.64
C ASN A 361 -2.57 2.54 4.17
N PRO A 362 -2.33 3.74 3.62
CA PRO A 362 -1.95 3.91 2.22
C PRO A 362 -0.60 3.29 1.88
N ILE A 363 0.34 3.22 2.83
CA ILE A 363 1.66 2.61 2.59
C ILE A 363 1.52 1.10 2.38
N ALA A 364 0.68 0.44 3.20
CA ALA A 364 0.38 -0.98 3.02
C ALA A 364 -0.29 -1.25 1.66
N GLN A 365 -1.21 -0.38 1.25
CA GLN A 365 -1.90 -0.51 -0.04
C GLN A 365 -0.95 -0.36 -1.25
N LEU A 366 0.09 0.47 -1.15
CA LEU A 366 1.09 0.61 -2.21
C LEU A 366 1.86 -0.67 -2.51
N ALA A 367 1.91 -1.63 -1.58
CA ALA A 367 2.52 -2.94 -1.81
C ALA A 367 1.78 -3.76 -2.89
N PHE A 368 0.50 -3.45 -3.15
CA PHE A 368 -0.30 -4.12 -4.19
C PHE A 368 -0.22 -3.46 -5.57
N LEU A 369 0.51 -2.35 -5.72
CA LEU A 369 0.69 -1.68 -7.02
C LEU A 369 2.09 -2.00 -7.57
N PRO A 370 2.22 -2.81 -8.65
CA PRO A 370 3.50 -3.15 -9.23
C PRO A 370 4.18 -1.92 -9.86
N THR A 371 5.48 -1.98 -10.05
CA THR A 371 6.26 -0.92 -10.71
C THR A 371 6.40 -1.13 -12.21
N GLU A 372 6.37 -2.38 -12.67
CA GLU A 372 6.56 -2.75 -14.07
C GLU A 372 5.67 -3.94 -14.45
N PRO A 373 5.25 -4.05 -15.74
CA PRO A 373 4.68 -5.27 -16.25
C PRO A 373 5.76 -6.35 -16.31
N GLY A 374 5.42 -7.57 -15.97
CA GLY A 374 6.44 -8.59 -15.96
C GLY A 374 5.92 -10.01 -15.90
N THR A 375 6.82 -10.96 -16.11
CA THR A 375 6.54 -12.36 -15.84
C THR A 375 6.25 -12.53 -14.35
N PRO A 376 5.22 -13.28 -13.96
CA PRO A 376 4.92 -13.53 -12.57
C PRO A 376 6.13 -14.05 -11.80
N ALA A 377 6.37 -13.51 -10.62
CA ALA A 377 7.43 -13.98 -9.74
C ALA A 377 7.18 -15.43 -9.32
N GLN A 378 8.24 -16.16 -8.96
CA GLN A 378 8.19 -17.53 -8.47
C GLN A 378 8.45 -17.56 -6.97
N ALA A 379 7.85 -18.50 -6.26
CA ALA A 379 8.22 -18.76 -4.88
C ALA A 379 9.59 -19.46 -4.86
N LEU A 380 10.60 -18.79 -4.32
CA LEU A 380 11.96 -19.32 -4.23
C LEU A 380 12.28 -19.94 -2.88
N ASN A 381 11.61 -19.48 -1.83
CA ASN A 381 11.84 -19.92 -0.47
C ASN A 381 10.55 -19.90 0.32
N ILE A 382 10.41 -20.80 1.25
CA ILE A 382 9.53 -20.64 2.40
C ILE A 382 10.24 -21.09 3.65
N SER A 383 10.08 -20.30 4.72
CA SER A 383 10.58 -20.57 6.05
C SER A 383 9.46 -20.48 7.07
N THR A 384 9.35 -21.42 8.00
CA THR A 384 8.36 -21.35 9.06
C THR A 384 9.00 -21.46 10.42
N ARG A 385 8.81 -20.44 11.26
CA ARG A 385 9.20 -20.43 12.67
C ARG A 385 8.05 -20.95 13.52
N LEU A 386 8.34 -21.95 14.32
CA LEU A 386 7.39 -22.56 15.23
C LEU A 386 8.14 -23.31 16.36
N ARG A 387 7.46 -23.52 17.50
CA ARG A 387 7.95 -24.38 18.57
C ARG A 387 7.77 -25.86 18.20
N ALA A 388 8.89 -26.57 17.97
CA ALA A 388 8.92 -28.01 17.86
C ALA A 388 8.70 -28.65 19.25
N GLN A 389 7.68 -29.47 19.39
CA GLN A 389 7.39 -30.23 20.60
C GLN A 389 7.63 -31.73 20.33
N THR A 390 7.06 -32.60 21.15
CA THR A 390 7.22 -34.06 21.05
C THR A 390 5.93 -34.74 20.57
N GLY A 391 6.01 -36.00 20.10
CA GLY A 391 4.87 -36.74 19.59
C GLY A 391 4.32 -36.14 18.30
N ASP A 392 3.01 -35.89 18.23
CA ASP A 392 2.34 -35.35 17.05
C ASP A 392 2.52 -33.83 16.89
N ASN A 393 3.09 -33.15 17.92
CA ASN A 393 3.35 -31.72 17.93
C ASN A 393 4.74 -31.34 17.41
N VAL A 394 5.35 -32.17 16.58
CA VAL A 394 6.56 -31.84 15.82
C VAL A 394 6.23 -30.87 14.68
N ILE A 395 7.23 -30.17 14.12
CA ILE A 395 7.03 -29.35 12.93
C ILE A 395 6.96 -30.27 11.70
N ILE A 396 5.90 -30.13 10.92
CA ILE A 396 5.69 -30.85 9.66
C ILE A 396 5.53 -29.83 8.54
N ALA A 397 6.54 -29.72 7.69
CA ALA A 397 6.54 -28.82 6.54
C ALA A 397 6.34 -29.64 5.26
N GLY A 398 5.20 -29.47 4.60
CA GLY A 398 4.89 -30.05 3.29
C GLY A 398 5.24 -29.07 2.18
N PHE A 399 5.68 -29.56 1.03
CA PHE A 399 5.90 -28.74 -0.16
C PHE A 399 5.60 -29.51 -1.44
N ILE A 400 5.23 -28.78 -2.49
CA ILE A 400 4.90 -29.35 -3.80
C ILE A 400 5.81 -28.74 -4.87
N LEU A 401 6.50 -29.59 -5.60
CA LEU A 401 7.24 -29.23 -6.80
C LEU A 401 6.39 -29.55 -8.03
N VAL A 402 6.20 -28.58 -8.92
CA VAL A 402 5.48 -28.74 -10.19
C VAL A 402 6.43 -28.52 -11.38
N GLY A 403 6.00 -28.90 -12.58
CA GLY A 403 6.77 -28.80 -13.82
C GLY A 403 7.26 -30.15 -14.32
N ASP A 404 8.13 -30.16 -15.33
CA ASP A 404 8.55 -31.38 -16.04
C ASP A 404 9.93 -31.91 -15.60
N ASN A 405 10.72 -31.11 -14.90
CA ASN A 405 12.11 -31.44 -14.56
C ASN A 405 12.31 -31.53 -13.04
N PRO A 406 13.26 -32.41 -12.60
CA PRO A 406 13.67 -32.42 -11.21
C PRO A 406 14.28 -31.09 -10.77
N ARG A 407 14.01 -30.69 -9.51
CA ARG A 407 14.50 -29.45 -8.90
C ARG A 407 15.50 -29.76 -7.79
N GLN A 408 16.56 -28.97 -7.70
CA GLN A 408 17.47 -29.04 -6.58
C GLN A 408 16.95 -28.17 -5.44
N VAL A 409 16.70 -28.78 -4.30
CA VAL A 409 16.19 -28.08 -3.10
C VAL A 409 17.16 -28.25 -1.93
N LEU A 410 17.32 -27.19 -1.15
CA LEU A 410 17.97 -27.22 0.15
C LEU A 410 16.91 -27.10 1.24
N LEU A 411 16.83 -28.10 2.11
CA LEU A 411 16.02 -28.08 3.32
C LEU A 411 16.93 -27.78 4.51
N ARG A 412 16.50 -26.92 5.42
CA ARG A 412 17.23 -26.62 6.66
C ARG A 412 16.31 -26.69 7.87
N ALA A 413 16.83 -27.18 8.98
CA ALA A 413 16.21 -27.13 10.30
C ALA A 413 17.13 -26.32 11.21
N ILE A 414 16.77 -25.08 11.43
CA ILE A 414 17.54 -24.09 12.19
C ILE A 414 17.03 -24.03 13.62
N GLY A 415 17.94 -23.99 14.57
CA GLY A 415 17.60 -23.96 15.99
C GLY A 415 18.60 -23.16 16.81
N PRO A 416 19.79 -23.68 17.13
CA PRO A 416 20.75 -23.01 18.01
C PRO A 416 21.14 -21.61 17.57
N SER A 417 21.28 -21.35 16.27
CA SER A 417 21.63 -20.02 15.75
C SER A 417 20.55 -18.96 15.95
N LEU A 418 19.32 -19.35 16.28
CA LEU A 418 18.23 -18.41 16.59
C LEU A 418 18.48 -17.61 17.88
N GLU A 419 19.41 -18.06 18.74
CA GLU A 419 19.86 -17.28 19.90
C GLU A 419 20.44 -15.91 19.48
N GLN A 420 21.06 -15.85 18.29
CA GLN A 420 21.63 -14.60 17.76
C GLN A 420 20.57 -13.60 17.28
N ALA A 421 19.33 -14.06 17.10
CA ALA A 421 18.15 -13.25 16.75
C ALA A 421 17.23 -13.02 17.96
N ASP A 422 17.74 -13.12 19.18
CA ASP A 422 17.04 -12.93 20.44
C ASP A 422 15.81 -13.85 20.62
N ILE A 423 15.77 -15.01 19.94
CA ILE A 423 14.71 -16.00 20.11
C ILE A 423 14.99 -16.82 21.37
N ASN A 424 14.02 -16.75 22.30
CA ASN A 424 14.06 -17.51 23.53
C ASN A 424 13.81 -19.01 23.30
N ASP A 425 14.50 -19.86 24.06
CA ASP A 425 14.35 -21.33 24.07
C ASP A 425 14.41 -21.98 22.68
N PRO A 426 15.49 -21.73 21.88
CA PRO A 426 15.66 -22.36 20.58
C PRO A 426 15.92 -23.87 20.69
N LEU A 427 15.49 -24.63 19.70
CA LEU A 427 15.70 -26.08 19.62
C LEU A 427 17.19 -26.41 19.47
N GLN A 428 17.84 -26.96 20.52
CA GLN A 428 19.29 -27.08 20.60
C GLN A 428 19.95 -28.15 19.71
N ASP A 429 19.20 -29.15 19.27
CA ASP A 429 19.71 -30.27 18.44
C ASP A 429 18.57 -30.73 17.50
N PRO A 430 18.31 -29.98 16.39
CA PRO A 430 17.25 -30.31 15.44
C PRO A 430 17.60 -31.54 14.60
N VAL A 431 16.59 -32.37 14.35
CA VAL A 431 16.64 -33.52 13.44
C VAL A 431 15.69 -33.26 12.28
N LEU A 432 16.18 -33.46 11.06
CA LEU A 432 15.44 -33.26 9.81
C LEU A 432 15.28 -34.59 9.06
N GLU A 433 14.06 -34.91 8.72
CA GLU A 433 13.71 -36.05 7.87
C GLU A 433 12.97 -35.56 6.62
N LEU A 434 13.31 -36.07 5.45
CA LEU A 434 12.61 -35.82 4.19
C LEU A 434 11.88 -37.10 3.76
N HIS A 435 10.58 -36.96 3.46
CA HIS A 435 9.71 -38.06 3.06
C HIS A 435 9.05 -37.78 1.70
N ALA A 436 8.82 -38.84 0.92
CA ALA A 436 7.99 -38.81 -0.29
C ALA A 436 6.50 -38.80 0.06
N ALA A 437 5.64 -38.63 -0.94
CA ALA A 437 4.18 -38.59 -0.79
C ALA A 437 3.58 -39.90 -0.21
N ASP A 438 4.22 -41.03 -0.41
CA ASP A 438 3.82 -42.32 0.14
C ASP A 438 4.30 -42.57 1.59
N GLY A 439 4.96 -41.56 2.20
CA GLY A 439 5.53 -41.63 3.54
C GLY A 439 6.92 -42.27 3.61
N THR A 440 7.48 -42.72 2.48
CA THR A 440 8.83 -43.30 2.45
C THR A 440 9.86 -42.22 2.79
N ARG A 441 10.72 -42.48 3.78
CA ARG A 441 11.81 -41.56 4.12
C ARG A 441 12.90 -41.60 3.06
N ILE A 442 13.11 -40.46 2.39
CA ILE A 442 14.12 -40.24 1.33
C ILE A 442 15.49 -39.94 1.94
N ALA A 443 15.51 -39.06 2.96
CA ALA A 443 16.74 -38.60 3.57
C ALA A 443 16.56 -38.28 5.05
N PHE A 444 17.69 -38.22 5.77
CA PHE A 444 17.78 -37.92 7.20
C PHE A 444 19.06 -37.15 7.48
N ASN A 445 18.97 -36.11 8.30
CA ASN A 445 20.14 -35.39 8.79
C ASN A 445 19.88 -34.86 10.22
N ASN A 446 20.95 -34.87 11.06
CA ASN A 446 20.91 -34.30 12.40
C ASN A 446 22.18 -33.48 12.72
N SER A 447 22.96 -33.18 11.70
CA SER A 447 24.16 -32.34 11.77
C SER A 447 24.66 -32.14 10.33
N TRP A 448 24.48 -30.97 9.79
CA TRP A 448 24.64 -30.69 8.36
C TRP A 448 26.06 -30.98 7.81
N ARG A 449 27.09 -30.89 8.67
CA ARG A 449 28.45 -31.20 8.26
C ARG A 449 28.72 -32.70 8.08
N TYR A 450 27.80 -33.55 8.53
CA TYR A 450 28.06 -34.99 8.58
C TYR A 450 28.05 -35.69 7.22
N SER A 451 27.28 -35.20 6.23
CA SER A 451 27.14 -35.90 4.96
C SER A 451 27.31 -35.05 3.71
N GLN A 452 26.85 -33.86 3.62
CA GLN A 452 26.81 -33.06 2.38
C GLN A 452 27.51 -31.71 2.54
N GLU A 453 28.46 -31.57 3.50
CA GLU A 453 29.04 -30.29 3.90
C GLU A 453 29.51 -29.44 2.71
N ALA A 454 30.36 -29.97 1.85
CA ALA A 454 30.91 -29.21 0.72
C ALA A 454 29.86 -28.75 -0.28
N ALA A 455 28.84 -29.59 -0.54
CA ALA A 455 27.73 -29.27 -1.43
C ALA A 455 26.78 -28.22 -0.81
N ILE A 456 26.52 -28.32 0.49
CA ILE A 456 25.70 -27.34 1.22
C ILE A 456 26.42 -25.99 1.31
N ILE A 457 27.73 -25.96 1.57
CA ILE A 457 28.54 -24.72 1.54
C ILE A 457 28.46 -24.05 0.14
N ALA A 458 28.54 -24.85 -0.92
CA ALA A 458 28.50 -24.36 -2.30
C ALA A 458 27.16 -23.69 -2.66
N THR A 459 26.08 -23.94 -1.92
CA THR A 459 24.79 -23.24 -2.10
C THR A 459 24.81 -21.76 -1.65
N GLY A 460 25.84 -21.35 -0.90
CA GLY A 460 25.96 -20.00 -0.33
C GLY A 460 25.09 -19.75 0.93
N ILE A 461 24.26 -20.72 1.33
CA ILE A 461 23.35 -20.60 2.48
C ILE A 461 23.43 -21.78 3.46
N PRO A 462 24.66 -22.19 3.90
CA PRO A 462 24.78 -23.26 4.90
C PRO A 462 24.22 -22.82 6.27
N PRO A 463 23.77 -23.76 7.12
CA PRO A 463 23.51 -23.45 8.52
C PRO A 463 24.78 -22.90 9.22
N THR A 464 24.56 -22.06 10.24
CA THR A 464 25.67 -21.39 10.93
C THR A 464 26.16 -22.13 12.19
N ASP A 465 25.33 -22.97 12.79
CA ASP A 465 25.71 -23.84 13.92
C ASP A 465 25.85 -25.28 13.46
N ASP A 466 26.89 -25.99 13.95
CA ASP A 466 27.20 -27.36 13.54
C ASP A 466 26.14 -28.38 13.98
N ARG A 467 25.34 -28.06 14.98
CA ARG A 467 24.25 -28.91 15.49
C ARG A 467 22.98 -28.84 14.63
N GLU A 468 22.88 -27.88 13.73
CA GLU A 468 21.74 -27.73 12.83
C GLU A 468 21.74 -28.79 11.74
N ALA A 469 20.54 -29.06 11.20
CA ALA A 469 20.39 -30.08 10.17
C ALA A 469 20.08 -29.47 8.80
N ALA A 470 20.67 -30.04 7.75
CA ALA A 470 20.36 -29.67 6.38
C ALA A 470 20.42 -30.88 5.42
N ILE A 471 19.58 -30.87 4.40
CA ILE A 471 19.52 -31.87 3.34
C ILE A 471 19.49 -31.15 1.99
N LEU A 472 20.46 -31.45 1.13
CA LEU A 472 20.47 -31.04 -0.28
C LEU A 472 19.98 -32.21 -1.11
N ALA A 473 18.90 -32.02 -1.88
CA ALA A 473 18.30 -33.10 -2.67
C ALA A 473 17.87 -32.61 -4.05
N THR A 474 17.98 -33.50 -5.06
CA THR A 474 17.36 -33.29 -6.37
C THR A 474 16.11 -34.16 -6.44
N LEU A 475 14.96 -33.51 -6.51
CA LEU A 475 13.63 -34.14 -6.39
C LEU A 475 12.85 -33.97 -7.69
N ALA A 476 12.15 -35.04 -8.11
CA ALA A 476 11.19 -34.97 -9.22
C ALA A 476 9.95 -34.13 -8.84
N PRO A 477 9.17 -33.62 -9.80
CA PRO A 477 7.87 -33.05 -9.50
C PRO A 477 7.02 -33.99 -8.65
N GLY A 478 6.39 -33.44 -7.59
CA GLY A 478 5.62 -34.24 -6.62
C GLY A 478 5.49 -33.56 -5.27
N SER A 479 4.83 -34.22 -4.36
CA SER A 479 4.60 -33.76 -2.98
C SER A 479 5.62 -34.39 -2.03
N TYR A 480 6.16 -33.59 -1.13
CA TYR A 480 7.19 -33.98 -0.16
C TYR A 480 6.85 -33.46 1.24
N THR A 481 7.42 -34.08 2.25
CA THR A 481 7.25 -33.67 3.64
C THR A 481 8.59 -33.64 4.36
N ALA A 482 8.92 -32.51 4.97
CA ALA A 482 10.02 -32.35 5.90
C ALA A 482 9.48 -32.42 7.34
N ILE A 483 10.06 -33.29 8.16
CA ILE A 483 9.70 -33.44 9.58
C ILE A 483 10.87 -32.94 10.44
N ILE A 484 10.60 -31.97 11.32
CA ILE A 484 11.61 -31.39 12.21
C ILE A 484 11.19 -31.68 13.65
N ARG A 485 12.12 -32.26 14.40
CA ARG A 485 11.96 -32.57 15.82
C ARG A 485 13.26 -32.41 16.58
N GLY A 486 13.17 -32.28 17.88
CA GLY A 486 14.36 -32.28 18.73
C GLY A 486 14.93 -33.68 18.93
N ARG A 487 16.25 -33.81 18.85
CA ARG A 487 16.94 -35.04 19.19
C ARG A 487 16.65 -35.43 20.64
N ARG A 488 16.45 -36.73 20.90
CA ARG A 488 16.09 -37.26 22.22
C ARG A 488 14.83 -36.65 22.82
N SER A 489 13.86 -36.29 21.96
CA SER A 489 12.57 -35.72 22.39
C SER A 489 12.72 -34.38 23.15
N THR A 490 13.69 -33.57 22.79
CA THR A 490 13.78 -32.18 23.25
C THR A 490 12.79 -31.30 22.48
N SER A 491 12.40 -30.19 23.08
CA SER A 491 11.52 -29.18 22.49
C SER A 491 12.22 -27.83 22.43
N GLY A 492 11.73 -26.92 21.59
CA GLY A 492 12.25 -25.57 21.45
C GLY A 492 11.82 -24.93 20.13
N VAL A 493 12.04 -23.63 19.99
CA VAL A 493 11.73 -22.89 18.76
C VAL A 493 12.69 -23.27 17.66
N ALA A 494 12.17 -23.60 16.47
CA ALA A 494 12.96 -23.93 15.29
C ALA A 494 12.39 -23.24 14.04
N VAL A 495 13.22 -23.10 13.02
CA VAL A 495 12.80 -22.67 11.69
C VAL A 495 12.99 -23.84 10.71
N ALA A 496 11.89 -24.19 10.04
CA ALA A 496 11.86 -25.10 8.90
C ALA A 496 11.99 -24.28 7.62
N GLU A 497 12.98 -24.59 6.78
CA GLU A 497 13.20 -23.84 5.55
C GLU A 497 13.33 -24.78 4.35
N VAL A 498 12.74 -24.35 3.22
CA VAL A 498 12.90 -25.00 1.91
C VAL A 498 13.29 -23.93 0.90
N TYR A 499 14.40 -24.12 0.23
CA TYR A 499 14.90 -23.27 -0.85
C TYR A 499 14.89 -24.03 -2.16
N ASP A 500 14.31 -23.48 -3.20
CA ASP A 500 14.52 -23.92 -4.57
C ASP A 500 15.79 -23.27 -5.11
N LEU A 501 16.79 -24.08 -5.40
CA LEU A 501 18.10 -23.63 -5.88
C LEU A 501 18.24 -23.74 -7.39
N SER A 502 17.20 -24.17 -8.10
CA SER A 502 17.28 -24.36 -9.53
C SER A 502 17.14 -23.03 -10.25
N GLU A 503 18.07 -22.75 -11.16
CA GLU A 503 17.94 -21.63 -12.08
C GLU A 503 16.72 -21.80 -13.00
N SER A 504 16.29 -20.75 -13.69
CA SER A 504 15.10 -20.69 -14.54
C SER A 504 14.88 -21.95 -15.41
N GLY A 505 13.67 -22.50 -15.34
CA GLY A 505 13.23 -23.69 -16.09
C GLY A 505 11.74 -23.97 -15.89
N SER A 506 11.17 -24.92 -16.65
CA SER A 506 9.78 -25.35 -16.49
C SER A 506 9.61 -26.12 -15.17
N GLY A 507 9.28 -25.43 -14.10
CA GLY A 507 9.01 -26.00 -12.79
C GLY A 507 9.23 -24.98 -11.67
N GLU A 508 8.48 -25.11 -10.60
CA GLU A 508 8.54 -24.21 -9.46
C GLU A 508 8.06 -24.86 -8.16
N LEU A 509 8.35 -24.21 -7.07
CA LEU A 509 7.79 -24.49 -5.76
C LEU A 509 6.37 -23.89 -5.70
N ALA A 510 5.34 -24.72 -5.88
CA ALA A 510 3.96 -24.27 -6.05
C ALA A 510 3.20 -24.10 -4.74
N ASN A 511 3.61 -24.81 -3.69
CA ASN A 511 2.97 -24.77 -2.38
C ASN A 511 3.98 -25.06 -1.29
N ILE A 512 3.79 -24.39 -0.17
CA ILE A 512 4.29 -24.86 1.13
C ILE A 512 3.20 -24.79 2.17
N SER A 513 3.20 -25.80 3.04
CA SER A 513 2.33 -25.90 4.19
C SER A 513 3.15 -26.27 5.42
N THR A 514 2.88 -25.64 6.56
CA THR A 514 3.50 -26.04 7.83
C THR A 514 2.43 -26.24 8.89
N ARG A 515 2.52 -27.41 9.52
CA ARG A 515 1.65 -27.81 10.63
C ARG A 515 2.46 -27.88 11.91
N GLY A 516 1.88 -27.40 13.00
CA GLY A 516 2.40 -27.58 14.34
C GLY A 516 1.50 -26.96 15.40
N PHE A 517 1.95 -27.00 16.65
CA PHE A 517 1.19 -26.47 17.78
C PHE A 517 1.44 -24.97 17.94
N ILE A 518 0.37 -24.19 17.94
CA ILE A 518 0.33 -22.74 18.11
C ILE A 518 -0.08 -22.47 19.54
N ASP A 519 0.67 -21.62 20.25
CA ASP A 519 0.35 -21.19 21.61
C ASP A 519 0.13 -19.67 21.64
N ARG A 520 -0.06 -19.13 22.81
CA ARG A 520 -0.39 -17.71 23.05
C ARG A 520 0.86 -16.83 22.98
N GLY A 521 0.65 -15.56 22.71
CA GLY A 521 1.70 -14.54 22.72
C GLY A 521 2.68 -14.70 21.55
N GLU A 522 3.97 -14.86 21.83
CA GLU A 522 5.03 -14.95 20.80
C GLU A 522 5.19 -16.36 20.19
N ASP A 523 4.54 -17.39 20.76
CA ASP A 523 4.59 -18.78 20.26
C ASP A 523 3.54 -19.04 19.14
N VAL A 524 3.31 -18.04 18.29
CA VAL A 524 2.51 -18.11 17.05
C VAL A 524 3.31 -18.76 15.93
N MET A 525 2.63 -19.20 14.87
CA MET A 525 3.31 -19.70 13.67
C MET A 525 3.60 -18.55 12.71
N ILE A 526 4.86 -18.39 12.32
CA ILE A 526 5.32 -17.35 11.40
C ILE A 526 5.91 -18.01 10.16
N ALA A 527 5.24 -17.81 9.01
CA ALA A 527 5.65 -18.36 7.73
C ALA A 527 6.13 -17.23 6.80
N GLY A 528 7.44 -17.14 6.58
CA GLY A 528 8.05 -16.23 5.61
C GLY A 528 8.13 -16.87 4.22
N PHE A 529 7.91 -16.08 3.16
CA PHE A 529 8.11 -16.54 1.78
C PHE A 529 8.69 -15.42 0.90
N ILE A 530 9.40 -15.82 -0.14
CA ILE A 530 10.06 -14.89 -1.08
C ILE A 530 9.49 -15.15 -2.48
N LEU A 531 8.98 -14.10 -3.09
CA LEU A 531 8.59 -14.08 -4.50
C LEU A 531 9.71 -13.38 -5.30
N ALA A 532 10.33 -14.07 -6.26
CA ALA A 532 11.39 -13.51 -7.09
C ALA A 532 11.50 -14.23 -8.44
N GLY A 533 12.47 -13.85 -9.27
CA GLY A 533 12.69 -14.47 -10.60
C GLY A 533 11.75 -13.98 -11.69
N GLY A 534 10.87 -13.04 -11.39
CA GLY A 534 10.02 -12.31 -12.31
C GLY A 534 9.97 -10.84 -11.92
N SER A 535 9.37 -9.99 -12.74
CA SER A 535 9.14 -8.56 -12.47
C SER A 535 7.67 -8.23 -12.22
N GLY A 536 6.75 -9.15 -12.53
CA GLY A 536 5.31 -8.99 -12.33
C GLY A 536 4.82 -9.61 -11.02
N SER A 537 3.62 -9.19 -10.60
CA SER A 537 2.95 -9.74 -9.43
C SER A 537 2.57 -11.21 -9.61
N SER A 538 2.57 -11.96 -8.53
CA SER A 538 2.05 -13.31 -8.45
C SER A 538 0.88 -13.38 -7.50
N THR A 539 -0.19 -14.03 -7.91
CA THR A 539 -1.32 -14.27 -7.02
C THR A 539 -0.99 -15.43 -6.09
N VAL A 540 -1.10 -15.20 -4.80
CA VAL A 540 -0.93 -16.20 -3.76
C VAL A 540 -2.24 -16.38 -3.00
N LEU A 541 -2.53 -17.63 -2.61
CA LEU A 541 -3.56 -17.96 -1.63
C LEU A 541 -2.84 -18.38 -0.35
N LEU A 542 -3.13 -17.68 0.73
CA LEU A 542 -2.72 -18.06 2.08
C LEU A 542 -3.92 -18.66 2.79
N ARG A 543 -3.71 -19.75 3.56
CA ARG A 543 -4.77 -20.36 4.38
C ARG A 543 -4.26 -20.60 5.79
N GLY A 544 -5.10 -20.28 6.78
CA GLY A 544 -4.94 -20.62 8.18
C GLY A 544 -5.97 -21.69 8.57
N ILE A 545 -5.54 -22.93 8.66
CA ILE A 545 -6.40 -24.09 8.86
C ILE A 545 -6.32 -24.56 10.31
N GLY A 546 -7.47 -24.86 10.89
CA GLY A 546 -7.58 -25.33 12.26
C GLY A 546 -8.68 -26.38 12.44
N PRO A 547 -9.97 -26.00 12.53
CA PRO A 547 -11.07 -26.89 12.84
C PRO A 547 -11.17 -28.12 11.94
N SER A 548 -10.94 -27.97 10.63
CA SER A 548 -11.00 -29.08 9.66
C SER A 548 -9.91 -30.14 9.84
N LEU A 549 -8.84 -29.86 10.59
CA LEU A 549 -7.81 -30.84 10.93
C LEU A 549 -8.34 -31.99 11.81
N THR A 550 -9.49 -31.80 12.46
CA THR A 550 -10.20 -32.87 13.16
C THR A 550 -10.53 -34.05 12.23
N ALA A 551 -10.86 -33.79 10.96
CA ALA A 551 -11.13 -34.81 9.96
C ALA A 551 -9.89 -35.64 9.61
N ALA A 552 -8.69 -35.11 9.86
CA ALA A 552 -7.42 -35.82 9.72
C ALA A 552 -7.02 -36.60 10.99
N GLY A 553 -7.91 -36.69 11.98
CA GLY A 553 -7.70 -37.41 13.23
C GLY A 553 -6.81 -36.72 14.25
N LEU A 554 -6.58 -35.43 14.10
CA LEU A 554 -5.78 -34.65 15.05
C LEU A 554 -6.61 -34.28 16.28
N GLU A 555 -6.04 -34.52 17.44
CA GLU A 555 -6.57 -34.06 18.71
C GLU A 555 -6.11 -32.61 18.97
N GLN A 556 -6.97 -31.76 19.50
CA GLN A 556 -6.67 -30.35 19.82
C GLN A 556 -6.34 -29.45 18.59
N PRO A 557 -7.15 -29.44 17.53
CA PRO A 557 -6.96 -28.47 16.46
C PRO A 557 -7.18 -27.04 17.00
N LEU A 558 -6.54 -26.04 16.37
CA LEU A 558 -6.79 -24.64 16.64
C LEU A 558 -8.24 -24.30 16.28
N ALA A 559 -9.02 -23.82 17.25
CA ALA A 559 -10.48 -23.72 17.07
C ALA A 559 -10.89 -22.55 16.17
N ASP A 560 -10.09 -21.48 16.17
CA ASP A 560 -10.41 -20.19 15.53
C ASP A 560 -9.09 -19.56 15.07
N PRO A 561 -8.58 -19.93 13.88
CA PRO A 561 -7.32 -19.39 13.36
C PRO A 561 -7.51 -18.00 12.77
N THR A 562 -6.63 -17.06 13.09
CA THR A 562 -6.50 -15.74 12.46
C THR A 562 -5.23 -15.68 11.62
N LEU A 563 -5.27 -14.98 10.51
CA LEU A 563 -4.18 -14.89 9.55
C LEU A 563 -3.87 -13.43 9.20
N GLU A 564 -2.61 -13.04 9.41
CA GLU A 564 -2.08 -11.75 8.98
C GLU A 564 -1.07 -11.95 7.86
N LEU A 565 -1.07 -11.07 6.86
CA LEU A 565 -0.04 -10.98 5.85
C LEU A 565 0.73 -9.67 6.03
N HIS A 566 2.06 -9.76 6.13
CA HIS A 566 2.95 -8.62 6.32
C HIS A 566 3.89 -8.46 5.11
N ASP A 567 4.26 -7.22 4.83
CA ASP A 567 5.33 -6.88 3.88
C ASP A 567 6.74 -7.04 4.49
N SER A 568 7.78 -6.71 3.71
CA SER A 568 9.19 -6.78 4.16
C SER A 568 9.55 -5.81 5.28
N ASN A 569 8.72 -4.81 5.56
CA ASN A 569 8.90 -3.83 6.64
C ASN A 569 8.14 -4.25 7.90
N GLY A 570 7.41 -5.36 7.87
CA GLY A 570 6.58 -5.84 8.96
C GLY A 570 5.21 -5.15 9.05
N ILE A 571 4.80 -4.39 8.02
CA ILE A 571 3.49 -3.76 7.97
C ILE A 571 2.45 -4.81 7.62
N VAL A 572 1.35 -4.87 8.38
CA VAL A 572 0.19 -5.72 8.04
C VAL A 572 -0.46 -5.16 6.79
N ILE A 573 -0.45 -5.93 5.71
CA ILE A 573 -1.05 -5.56 4.42
C ILE A 573 -2.38 -6.26 4.16
N ALA A 574 -2.67 -7.36 4.87
CA ALA A 574 -3.97 -8.02 4.86
C ALA A 574 -4.20 -8.80 6.15
N PHE A 575 -5.46 -8.93 6.56
CA PHE A 575 -5.90 -9.70 7.72
C PHE A 575 -7.19 -10.46 7.39
N ASN A 576 -7.31 -11.67 7.87
CA ASN A 576 -8.56 -12.42 7.81
C ASN A 576 -8.71 -13.33 9.04
N ASP A 577 -9.94 -13.40 9.54
CA ASP A 577 -10.37 -14.23 10.65
C ASP A 577 -11.25 -15.38 10.15
N ASN A 578 -12.24 -15.07 9.29
CA ASN A 578 -13.14 -16.03 8.69
C ASN A 578 -13.15 -15.85 7.17
N TRP A 579 -12.76 -16.83 6.41
CA TRP A 579 -12.54 -16.71 4.96
C TRP A 579 -13.76 -16.25 4.14
N ARG A 580 -14.97 -16.43 4.67
CA ARG A 580 -16.19 -15.97 3.97
C ARG A 580 -16.51 -14.49 4.16
N ASP A 581 -15.87 -13.84 5.13
CA ASP A 581 -16.27 -12.49 5.51
C ASP A 581 -15.79 -11.43 4.51
N THR A 582 -14.70 -11.67 3.77
CA THR A 582 -14.11 -10.66 2.87
C THR A 582 -13.97 -11.10 1.42
N GLN A 583 -13.23 -12.17 1.10
CA GLN A 583 -12.83 -12.57 -0.25
C GLN A 583 -13.44 -13.91 -0.70
N GLN A 584 -14.66 -14.22 -0.28
CA GLN A 584 -15.26 -15.55 -0.51
C GLN A 584 -15.20 -15.96 -1.98
N ALA A 585 -15.61 -15.09 -2.91
CA ALA A 585 -15.69 -15.43 -4.33
C ALA A 585 -14.30 -15.70 -4.95
N GLU A 586 -13.31 -14.90 -4.58
CA GLU A 586 -11.91 -15.05 -5.03
C GLU A 586 -11.28 -16.32 -4.47
N ILE A 587 -11.53 -16.62 -3.19
CA ILE A 587 -11.03 -17.84 -2.54
C ILE A 587 -11.68 -19.07 -3.16
N GLU A 588 -12.99 -19.07 -3.41
CA GLU A 588 -13.70 -20.17 -4.11
C GLU A 588 -13.18 -20.35 -5.54
N ALA A 589 -12.86 -19.25 -6.24
CA ALA A 589 -12.32 -19.29 -7.60
C ALA A 589 -10.93 -19.98 -7.69
N THR A 590 -10.15 -19.98 -6.61
CA THR A 590 -8.87 -20.72 -6.55
C THR A 590 -9.06 -22.24 -6.58
N GLY A 591 -10.26 -22.73 -6.32
CA GLY A 591 -10.55 -24.16 -6.15
C GLY A 591 -10.04 -24.79 -4.85
N LEU A 592 -9.50 -23.96 -3.93
CA LEU A 592 -8.88 -24.39 -2.68
C LEU A 592 -9.46 -23.66 -1.44
N PRO A 593 -10.79 -23.42 -1.37
CA PRO A 593 -11.35 -22.75 -0.20
C PRO A 593 -11.14 -23.60 1.07
N PRO A 594 -11.01 -22.97 2.25
CA PRO A 594 -11.10 -23.69 3.52
C PRO A 594 -12.42 -24.45 3.64
N VAL A 595 -12.45 -25.48 4.47
CA VAL A 595 -13.64 -26.34 4.63
C VAL A 595 -14.57 -25.85 5.74
N ASP A 596 -13.99 -25.35 6.82
CA ASP A 596 -14.72 -24.80 7.97
C ASP A 596 -14.82 -23.27 7.85
N ASP A 597 -15.96 -22.70 8.24
CA ASP A 597 -16.22 -21.27 8.11
C ASP A 597 -15.39 -20.41 9.08
N HIS A 598 -14.86 -20.99 10.17
CA HIS A 598 -13.96 -20.31 11.11
C HIS A 598 -12.49 -20.37 10.69
N GLU A 599 -12.16 -20.93 9.55
CA GLU A 599 -10.79 -20.91 9.02
C GLU A 599 -10.51 -19.62 8.27
N ALA A 600 -9.27 -19.17 8.33
CA ALA A 600 -8.86 -17.94 7.67
C ALA A 600 -8.26 -18.18 6.29
N ALA A 601 -8.51 -17.28 5.33
CA ALA A 601 -7.81 -17.29 4.06
C ALA A 601 -7.68 -15.87 3.45
N ILE A 602 -6.58 -15.64 2.72
CA ILE A 602 -6.27 -14.40 2.01
C ILE A 602 -5.82 -14.74 0.60
N VAL A 603 -6.42 -14.12 -0.42
CA VAL A 603 -5.92 -14.10 -1.80
C VAL A 603 -5.29 -12.75 -2.06
N ALA A 604 -4.03 -12.72 -2.50
CA ALA A 604 -3.33 -11.46 -2.77
C ALA A 604 -2.44 -11.57 -4.02
N ALA A 605 -2.48 -10.55 -4.88
CA ALA A 605 -1.54 -10.38 -5.98
C ALA A 605 -0.35 -9.54 -5.49
N LEU A 606 0.77 -10.20 -5.26
CA LEU A 606 1.95 -9.61 -4.64
C LEU A 606 3.08 -9.42 -5.65
N PRO A 607 3.71 -8.23 -5.72
CA PRO A 607 4.94 -8.02 -6.49
C PRO A 607 6.10 -8.85 -5.94
N PRO A 608 7.21 -8.97 -6.69
CA PRO A 608 8.43 -9.58 -6.17
C PRO A 608 8.85 -8.94 -4.84
N GLY A 609 9.11 -9.76 -3.82
CA GLY A 609 9.41 -9.26 -2.48
C GLY A 609 9.48 -10.36 -1.43
N GLN A 610 9.69 -9.95 -0.19
CA GLN A 610 9.65 -10.80 0.99
C GLN A 610 8.37 -10.53 1.77
N TYR A 611 7.69 -11.59 2.17
CA TYR A 611 6.41 -11.52 2.86
C TYR A 611 6.39 -12.46 4.05
N THR A 612 5.53 -12.17 5.02
CA THR A 612 5.36 -12.98 6.21
C THR A 612 3.88 -13.21 6.49
N ALA A 613 3.47 -14.46 6.61
CA ALA A 613 2.17 -14.85 7.11
C ALA A 613 2.27 -15.23 8.60
N VAL A 614 1.44 -14.64 9.43
CA VAL A 614 1.35 -14.95 10.86
C VAL A 614 0.02 -15.64 11.14
N LEU A 615 0.09 -16.90 11.59
CA LEU A 615 -1.08 -17.67 12.02
C LEU A 615 -1.14 -17.73 13.54
N ALA A 616 -2.21 -17.22 14.10
CA ALA A 616 -2.48 -17.18 15.53
C ALA A 616 -3.87 -17.77 15.86
N GLY A 617 -4.18 -17.93 17.13
CA GLY A 617 -5.52 -18.30 17.58
C GLY A 617 -6.34 -17.07 17.97
N GLY A 618 -7.55 -16.94 17.43
CA GLY A 618 -8.51 -15.92 17.77
C GLY A 618 -8.74 -15.86 19.30
N ALA A 619 -8.87 -14.65 19.84
CA ALA A 619 -8.97 -14.41 21.29
C ALA A 619 -7.89 -15.09 22.15
N GLY A 620 -6.70 -15.35 21.59
CA GLY A 620 -5.59 -16.02 22.27
C GLY A 620 -5.83 -17.52 22.46
N GLY A 621 -6.51 -18.17 21.52
CA GLY A 621 -6.66 -19.61 21.43
C GLY A 621 -5.33 -20.33 21.21
N SER A 622 -5.25 -21.62 21.53
CA SER A 622 -4.09 -22.47 21.28
C SER A 622 -4.54 -23.83 20.73
N GLY A 623 -3.69 -24.45 19.90
CA GLY A 623 -4.00 -25.73 19.28
C GLY A 623 -3.10 -26.04 18.07
N ILE A 624 -3.35 -27.17 17.41
CA ILE A 624 -2.65 -27.54 16.18
C ILE A 624 -3.25 -26.75 15.03
N GLY A 625 -2.45 -25.92 14.37
CA GLY A 625 -2.80 -25.18 13.17
C GLY A 625 -1.92 -25.57 11.98
N LEU A 626 -2.40 -25.20 10.79
CA LEU A 626 -1.70 -25.38 9.53
C LEU A 626 -1.75 -24.07 8.75
N VAL A 627 -0.61 -23.49 8.47
CA VAL A 627 -0.49 -22.41 7.51
C VAL A 627 -0.11 -22.99 6.15
N GLU A 628 -0.74 -22.48 5.11
CA GLU A 628 -0.44 -22.88 3.74
C GLU A 628 -0.28 -21.65 2.86
N VAL A 629 0.70 -21.67 1.97
CA VAL A 629 0.90 -20.68 0.93
C VAL A 629 0.91 -21.39 -0.42
N TYR A 630 -0.01 -21.02 -1.29
CA TYR A 630 -0.12 -21.51 -2.66
C TYR A 630 0.15 -20.37 -3.63
N LYS A 631 0.97 -20.59 -4.62
CA LYS A 631 0.93 -19.77 -5.81
C LYS A 631 -0.24 -20.24 -6.66
N VAL A 632 -1.18 -19.34 -6.94
CA VAL A 632 -2.39 -19.60 -7.73
C VAL A 632 -2.35 -18.75 -9.00
N GLY A 633 -2.76 -19.33 -10.14
CA GLY A 633 -2.66 -18.68 -11.45
C GLY A 633 -1.43 -19.14 -12.23
N PHE A 634 -1.66 -19.85 -13.28
CA PHE A 634 -0.68 -20.28 -14.27
C PHE A 634 -0.98 -19.61 -15.61
#